data_6d66d8e54bca1dbd1ddcb231349b73d3
#
_entry.id   6d66d8e54bca1dbd1ddcb231349b73d3
#
_cell.length_a   1.000
_cell.length_b   1.000
_cell.length_c   1.000
_cell.angle_alpha   90.00
_cell.angle_beta   90.00
_cell.angle_gamma   90.00
#
_symmetry.space_group_name_H-M   'P 1'
#
loop_
_entity.id
_entity.type
_entity.pdbx_description
1 polymer ?
#
loop_
_entity_poly.entity_id
_entity_poly.type
_entity_poly.pdbx_seq_one_letter_code
_entity_poly.pdbx_strand_id
1 'polypeptide(L)'
;IKEEYINKLRDLSIVTVYIEDNKEQASRISLQEITILKDDVEVKIKNKVKEILELHVYQQTEGLQEIAKTAQNIISDILEEDAVVERVYDIKERSADIYEHSLTICTIATLVALKLEMSEKDVYDISVSSLLHDLGLRYLVVRYENQDIHLLPNKDQEEYKKHPIYGYTAVKGEDWISDNAKDIILNHHEHKDGSGYPLGTDIVSRQCQIVGVCDEFDEWICGIGKVRVRVHEAINCIRNYSGIWYDEEIVRTFLQLIAVYPVGSKVKTNEGELAIVMRQNSHFPERPVLRVIEDKFGQPVTIEKIIDLVKTTSVVLQEVVKQNHCKGKI
;
A
#
# COMPACT_ATOMS: atom_id res chain seq x y z
N ILE A 1 -9.06 20.38 -22.28
CA ILE A 1 -7.58 20.48 -22.06
C ILE A 1 -6.97 20.79 -23.39
N LYS A 2 -6.02 21.74 -23.44
CA LYS A 2 -5.32 22.08 -24.69
C LYS A 2 -4.28 21.00 -25.00
N GLU A 3 -4.12 20.64 -26.26
CA GLU A 3 -3.18 19.60 -26.73
C GLU A 3 -1.72 19.86 -26.31
N GLU A 4 -1.36 21.13 -26.17
CA GLU A 4 -0.06 21.59 -25.66
C GLU A 4 0.23 21.10 -24.21
N TYR A 5 -0.80 21.03 -23.35
CA TYR A 5 -0.64 20.48 -21.98
C TYR A 5 -0.49 18.96 -21.98
N ILE A 6 -1.19 18.27 -22.89
CA ILE A 6 -1.09 16.81 -23.03
C ILE A 6 0.33 16.41 -23.46
N ASN A 7 0.91 17.14 -24.42
CA ASN A 7 2.28 16.89 -24.87
C ASN A 7 3.30 17.13 -23.76
N LYS A 8 3.13 18.21 -22.98
CA LYS A 8 4.01 18.52 -21.85
C LYS A 8 3.95 17.46 -20.72
N LEU A 9 2.78 16.87 -20.50
CA LEU A 9 2.60 15.77 -19.54
C LEU A 9 3.27 14.47 -20.04
N ARG A 10 3.22 14.20 -21.35
CA ARG A 10 3.95 13.06 -21.96
C ARG A 10 5.46 13.22 -21.83
N ASP A 11 5.98 14.45 -22.11
CA ASP A 11 7.42 14.74 -22.00
C ASP A 11 7.92 14.57 -20.53
N LEU A 12 7.03 14.78 -19.57
CA LEU A 12 7.31 14.57 -18.14
C LEU A 12 7.03 13.14 -17.67
N SER A 13 6.71 12.20 -18.58
CA SER A 13 6.34 10.82 -18.26
C SER A 13 5.16 10.68 -17.28
N ILE A 14 4.28 11.68 -17.21
CA ILE A 14 3.08 11.66 -16.37
C ILE A 14 2.01 10.85 -17.09
N VAL A 15 1.72 9.66 -16.57
CA VAL A 15 0.79 8.69 -17.19
C VAL A 15 -0.66 8.94 -16.81
N THR A 16 -0.90 9.59 -15.66
CA THR A 16 -2.26 9.84 -15.15
C THR A 16 -2.39 11.25 -14.63
N VAL A 17 -3.45 11.94 -15.02
CA VAL A 17 -3.80 13.27 -14.53
C VAL A 17 -5.25 13.24 -14.07
N TYR A 18 -5.51 13.70 -12.87
CA TYR A 18 -6.86 13.92 -12.39
C TYR A 18 -7.35 15.28 -12.88
N ILE A 19 -8.45 15.28 -13.62
CA ILE A 19 -9.08 16.51 -14.11
C ILE A 19 -10.37 16.71 -13.33
N GLU A 20 -10.42 17.78 -12.54
CA GLU A 20 -11.68 18.28 -12.01
C GLU A 20 -12.47 18.99 -13.13
N ASP A 21 -13.62 18.47 -13.47
CA ASP A 21 -14.51 19.13 -14.43
C ASP A 21 -15.30 20.23 -13.71
N ASN A 22 -14.85 21.48 -13.88
CA ASN A 22 -15.39 22.69 -13.24
C ASN A 22 -16.80 23.07 -13.70
N LYS A 23 -17.66 22.09 -14.04
CA LYS A 23 -19.05 22.36 -14.46
C LYS A 23 -20.07 22.41 -13.34
N GLU A 24 -19.66 22.16 -12.11
CA GLU A 24 -20.53 22.39 -10.96
C GLU A 24 -19.81 23.29 -9.95
N GLN A 25 -20.50 24.33 -9.51
CA GLN A 25 -20.23 25.01 -8.25
C GLN A 25 -20.46 24.03 -7.09
N ALA A 26 -19.70 22.94 -7.08
CA ALA A 26 -19.57 22.10 -5.92
C ALA A 26 -18.86 22.95 -4.87
N SER A 27 -19.58 23.34 -3.82
CA SER A 27 -18.98 23.81 -2.58
C SER A 27 -17.73 22.97 -2.35
N ARG A 28 -16.57 23.61 -2.16
CA ARG A 28 -15.26 22.92 -1.99
C ARG A 28 -15.43 21.86 -0.92
N ILE A 29 -15.48 20.59 -1.35
CA ILE A 29 -15.51 19.44 -0.45
C ILE A 29 -14.13 19.45 0.19
N SER A 30 -14.08 19.72 1.49
CA SER A 30 -12.86 19.50 2.25
C SER A 30 -12.73 18.00 2.50
N LEU A 31 -12.08 17.29 1.58
CA LEU A 31 -11.67 15.91 1.78
C LEU A 31 -10.53 15.91 2.80
N GLN A 32 -10.65 15.06 3.83
CA GLN A 32 -9.68 14.96 4.92
C GLN A 32 -9.01 13.58 4.86
N GLU A 33 -8.06 13.45 3.95
CA GLU A 33 -7.22 12.27 3.87
C GLU A 33 -6.24 12.23 5.05
N ILE A 34 -5.99 11.03 5.54
CA ILE A 34 -4.97 10.77 6.55
C ILE A 34 -3.92 9.88 5.91
N THR A 35 -2.78 10.45 5.58
CA THR A 35 -1.60 9.76 5.04
C THR A 35 -0.60 9.47 6.17
N ILE A 36 0.22 8.43 6.03
CA ILE A 36 1.23 8.06 7.03
C ILE A 36 2.37 9.08 7.01
N LEU A 37 2.83 9.44 5.81
CA LEU A 37 3.82 10.49 5.59
C LEU A 37 3.18 11.62 4.80
N LYS A 38 3.71 12.83 4.93
CA LYS A 38 3.32 13.96 4.09
C LYS A 38 3.83 13.76 2.66
N ASP A 39 3.05 14.14 1.66
CA ASP A 39 3.35 13.89 0.23
C ASP A 39 4.76 14.35 -0.18
N ASP A 40 5.22 15.52 0.30
CA ASP A 40 6.54 16.05 -0.03
C ASP A 40 7.68 15.27 0.65
N VAL A 41 7.43 14.69 1.83
CA VAL A 41 8.36 13.82 2.56
C VAL A 41 8.44 12.47 1.86
N GLU A 42 7.29 11.88 1.51
CA GLU A 42 7.19 10.61 0.79
C GLU A 42 7.98 10.65 -0.53
N VAL A 43 7.76 11.67 -1.36
CA VAL A 43 8.48 11.84 -2.63
C VAL A 43 10.00 11.94 -2.43
N LYS A 44 10.45 12.70 -1.41
CA LYS A 44 11.88 12.83 -1.11
C LYS A 44 12.51 11.49 -0.69
N ILE A 45 11.84 10.77 0.21
CA ILE A 45 12.32 9.46 0.69
C ILE A 45 12.32 8.45 -0.46
N LYS A 46 11.24 8.36 -1.25
CA LYS A 46 11.20 7.47 -2.42
C LYS A 46 12.35 7.71 -3.38
N ASN A 47 12.62 8.97 -3.73
CA ASN A 47 13.73 9.32 -4.62
C ASN A 47 15.08 8.94 -4.02
N LYS A 48 15.27 9.12 -2.71
CA LYS A 48 16.49 8.74 -2.01
C LYS A 48 16.69 7.22 -1.99
N VAL A 49 15.65 6.45 -1.67
CA VAL A 49 15.67 4.98 -1.71
C VAL A 49 16.01 4.50 -3.11
N LYS A 50 15.35 5.06 -4.13
CA LYS A 50 15.63 4.74 -5.53
C LYS A 50 17.09 4.99 -5.88
N GLU A 51 17.63 6.16 -5.56
CA GLU A 51 19.03 6.48 -5.82
C GLU A 51 19.98 5.47 -5.20
N ILE A 52 19.79 5.14 -3.91
CA ILE A 52 20.65 4.19 -3.19
C ILE A 52 20.59 2.80 -3.82
N LEU A 53 19.38 2.28 -4.09
CA LEU A 53 19.20 0.93 -4.62
C LEU A 53 19.71 0.80 -6.06
N GLU A 54 19.46 1.80 -6.91
CA GLU A 54 19.99 1.81 -8.29
C GLU A 54 21.53 1.87 -8.31
N LEU A 55 22.13 2.70 -7.48
CA LEU A 55 23.60 2.75 -7.37
C LEU A 55 24.16 1.40 -6.90
N HIS A 56 23.54 0.74 -5.94
CA HIS A 56 23.98 -0.57 -5.46
C HIS A 56 23.90 -1.63 -6.57
N VAL A 57 22.77 -1.71 -7.29
CA VAL A 57 22.55 -2.73 -8.34
C VAL A 57 23.50 -2.54 -9.51
N TYR A 58 23.72 -1.30 -9.99
CA TYR A 58 24.50 -1.05 -11.20
C TYR A 58 25.97 -0.81 -10.97
N GLN A 59 26.36 -0.26 -9.81
CA GLN A 59 27.75 0.17 -9.55
C GLN A 59 28.42 -0.59 -8.42
N GLN A 60 27.69 -1.45 -7.70
CA GLN A 60 28.20 -2.21 -6.54
C GLN A 60 28.87 -1.29 -5.50
N THR A 61 28.29 -0.12 -5.27
CA THR A 61 28.84 0.87 -4.36
C THR A 61 28.44 0.58 -2.90
N GLU A 62 29.27 1.03 -1.95
CA GLU A 62 29.06 0.85 -0.50
C GLU A 62 27.90 1.68 0.08
N GLY A 63 27.05 2.30 -0.78
CA GLY A 63 26.00 3.23 -0.35
C GLY A 63 24.76 2.61 0.30
N LEU A 64 24.63 1.28 0.31
CA LEU A 64 23.43 0.60 0.82
C LEU A 64 23.16 0.91 2.31
N GLN A 65 24.23 1.17 3.09
CA GLN A 65 24.10 1.53 4.50
C GLN A 65 23.29 2.82 4.76
N GLU A 66 23.11 3.69 3.77
CA GLU A 66 22.22 4.86 3.91
C GLU A 66 20.74 4.48 4.07
N ILE A 67 20.36 3.27 3.71
CA ILE A 67 19.01 2.73 3.99
C ILE A 67 18.75 2.66 5.49
N ALA A 68 19.75 2.32 6.31
CA ALA A 68 19.64 2.32 7.77
C ALA A 68 19.16 3.68 8.30
N LYS A 69 19.80 4.76 7.81
CA LYS A 69 19.45 6.12 8.19
C LYS A 69 18.06 6.52 7.65
N THR A 70 17.73 6.07 6.45
CA THR A 70 16.42 6.33 5.86
C THR A 70 15.31 5.66 6.68
N ALA A 71 15.49 4.40 7.10
CA ALA A 71 14.55 3.70 7.99
C ALA A 71 14.40 4.41 9.34
N GLN A 72 15.48 4.87 9.96
CA GLN A 72 15.42 5.64 11.20
C GLN A 72 14.65 6.95 11.05
N ASN A 73 14.83 7.66 9.93
CA ASN A 73 14.09 8.90 9.66
C ASN A 73 12.59 8.61 9.53
N ILE A 74 12.21 7.56 8.79
CA ILE A 74 10.80 7.15 8.64
C ILE A 74 10.18 6.82 10.01
N ILE A 75 10.87 6.05 10.85
CA ILE A 75 10.41 5.73 12.20
C ILE A 75 10.23 7.02 13.02
N SER A 76 11.19 7.95 12.95
CA SER A 76 11.11 9.23 13.67
C SER A 76 9.95 10.07 13.18
N ASP A 77 9.78 10.21 11.85
CA ASP A 77 8.68 10.99 11.25
C ASP A 77 7.30 10.42 11.66
N ILE A 78 7.19 9.07 11.72
CA ILE A 78 5.97 8.41 12.20
C ILE A 78 5.71 8.72 13.69
N LEU A 79 6.74 8.66 14.52
CA LEU A 79 6.62 8.87 15.98
C LEU A 79 6.41 10.33 16.38
N GLU A 80 6.69 11.29 15.48
CA GLU A 80 6.39 12.72 15.74
C GLU A 80 4.88 13.03 15.69
N GLU A 81 4.07 12.16 15.08
CA GLU A 81 2.63 12.36 14.99
C GLU A 81 1.90 11.80 16.22
N ASP A 82 1.01 12.61 16.83
CA ASP A 82 0.21 12.20 17.98
C ASP A 82 -0.77 11.08 17.62
N ALA A 83 -0.90 10.09 18.52
CA ALA A 83 -1.85 8.98 18.40
C ALA A 83 -1.76 8.22 17.07
N VAL A 84 -0.55 8.10 16.51
CA VAL A 84 -0.29 7.51 15.19
C VAL A 84 -0.91 6.11 15.04
N VAL A 85 -0.81 5.26 16.03
CA VAL A 85 -1.34 3.89 16.00
C VAL A 85 -2.86 3.78 16.22
N GLU A 86 -3.55 4.90 16.45
CA GLU A 86 -5.01 4.96 16.64
C GLU A 86 -5.74 5.50 15.42
N ARG A 87 -5.01 5.97 14.42
CA ARG A 87 -5.57 6.52 13.19
C ARG A 87 -5.91 5.43 12.18
N VAL A 88 -6.79 5.76 11.25
CA VAL A 88 -7.10 4.97 10.07
C VAL A 88 -6.56 5.71 8.86
N TYR A 89 -5.67 5.05 8.12
CA TYR A 89 -4.92 5.66 7.02
C TYR A 89 -5.53 5.35 5.67
N ASP A 90 -5.52 6.35 4.79
CA ASP A 90 -5.96 6.24 3.41
C ASP A 90 -4.81 5.75 2.52
N ILE A 91 -4.93 4.53 2.01
CA ILE A 91 -4.01 3.98 1.01
C ILE A 91 -4.73 3.99 -0.34
N LYS A 92 -4.08 4.52 -1.37
CA LYS A 92 -4.65 4.62 -2.71
C LYS A 92 -4.06 3.61 -3.68
N GLU A 93 -4.88 3.21 -4.63
CA GLU A 93 -4.44 2.43 -5.79
C GLU A 93 -3.45 3.27 -6.62
N ARG A 94 -2.36 2.65 -7.05
CA ARG A 94 -1.30 3.30 -7.83
C ARG A 94 -0.69 2.36 -8.87
N SER A 95 0.22 2.85 -9.71
CA SER A 95 0.96 2.01 -10.66
C SER A 95 2.11 1.28 -9.96
N ALA A 96 2.54 0.17 -10.53
CA ALA A 96 3.68 -0.59 -10.04
C ALA A 96 4.96 0.26 -10.11
N ASP A 97 5.47 0.60 -8.94
CA ASP A 97 6.75 1.28 -8.71
C ASP A 97 7.36 0.65 -7.46
N ILE A 98 8.42 -0.15 -7.61
CA ILE A 98 9.02 -0.92 -6.52
C ILE A 98 9.54 -0.04 -5.38
N TYR A 99 9.92 1.20 -5.64
CA TYR A 99 10.44 2.11 -4.61
C TYR A 99 9.31 2.71 -3.78
N GLU A 100 8.20 3.05 -4.43
CA GLU A 100 6.98 3.49 -3.76
C GLU A 100 6.35 2.34 -2.96
N HIS A 101 6.33 1.14 -3.53
CA HIS A 101 5.92 -0.09 -2.89
C HIS A 101 6.73 -0.37 -1.62
N SER A 102 8.06 -0.42 -1.71
CA SER A 102 8.93 -0.64 -0.54
C SER A 102 8.73 0.43 0.54
N LEU A 103 8.54 1.69 0.16
CA LEU A 103 8.27 2.77 1.12
C LEU A 103 6.91 2.60 1.80
N THR A 104 5.87 2.27 1.05
CA THR A 104 4.53 2.02 1.59
C THR A 104 4.54 0.86 2.58
N ILE A 105 5.20 -0.25 2.23
CA ILE A 105 5.34 -1.40 3.13
C ILE A 105 6.12 -1.01 4.37
N CYS A 106 7.23 -0.29 4.24
CA CYS A 106 8.02 0.19 5.37
C CYS A 106 7.15 1.00 6.35
N THR A 107 6.34 1.94 5.85
CA THR A 107 5.50 2.78 6.70
C THR A 107 4.37 2.00 7.37
N ILE A 108 3.65 1.15 6.62
CA ILE A 108 2.54 0.35 7.18
C ILE A 108 3.07 -0.70 8.17
N ALA A 109 4.13 -1.44 7.82
CA ALA A 109 4.70 -2.47 8.68
C ALA A 109 5.28 -1.88 9.98
N THR A 110 5.89 -0.68 9.91
CA THR A 110 6.32 0.07 11.09
C THR A 110 5.13 0.39 12.00
N LEU A 111 4.01 0.89 11.46
CA LEU A 111 2.80 1.17 12.23
C LEU A 111 2.21 -0.10 12.86
N VAL A 112 2.15 -1.21 12.12
CA VAL A 112 1.68 -2.49 12.65
C VAL A 112 2.57 -2.97 13.79
N ALA A 113 3.91 -2.88 13.63
CA ALA A 113 4.86 -3.27 14.65
C ALA A 113 4.74 -2.41 15.92
N LEU A 114 4.59 -1.09 15.77
CA LEU A 114 4.36 -0.16 16.88
C LEU A 114 3.05 -0.46 17.62
N LYS A 115 1.96 -0.70 16.89
CA LYS A 115 0.65 -1.05 17.46
C LYS A 115 0.65 -2.41 18.16
N LEU A 116 1.52 -3.33 17.75
CA LEU A 116 1.77 -4.62 18.42
C LEU A 116 2.78 -4.51 19.56
N GLU A 117 3.21 -3.29 19.91
CA GLU A 117 4.16 -3.02 20.99
C GLU A 117 5.48 -3.81 20.86
N MET A 118 5.96 -3.99 19.63
CA MET A 118 7.22 -4.69 19.37
C MET A 118 8.42 -3.88 19.88
N SER A 119 9.53 -4.56 20.12
CA SER A 119 10.77 -3.89 20.57
C SER A 119 11.28 -2.89 19.52
N GLU A 120 11.99 -1.84 19.95
CA GLU A 120 12.62 -0.87 19.05
C GLU A 120 13.51 -1.55 18.00
N LYS A 121 14.21 -2.62 18.41
CA LYS A 121 15.05 -3.42 17.51
C LYS A 121 14.21 -4.11 16.44
N ASP A 122 13.08 -4.72 16.80
CA ASP A 122 12.20 -5.38 15.84
C ASP A 122 11.55 -4.38 14.89
N VAL A 123 11.11 -3.22 15.38
CA VAL A 123 10.58 -2.12 14.56
C VAL A 123 11.63 -1.66 13.55
N TYR A 124 12.89 -1.50 13.98
CA TYR A 124 13.99 -1.14 13.10
C TYR A 124 14.27 -2.21 12.05
N ASP A 125 14.36 -3.48 12.45
CA ASP A 125 14.63 -4.61 11.56
C ASP A 125 13.51 -4.74 10.49
N ILE A 126 12.24 -4.58 10.89
CA ILE A 126 11.07 -4.55 9.99
C ILE A 126 11.19 -3.38 9.00
N SER A 127 11.53 -2.19 9.47
CA SER A 127 11.61 -0.99 8.61
C SER A 127 12.74 -1.11 7.57
N VAL A 128 13.92 -1.58 7.99
CA VAL A 128 15.06 -1.82 7.08
C VAL A 128 14.74 -2.90 6.07
N SER A 129 14.22 -4.04 6.53
CA SER A 129 13.89 -5.16 5.64
C SER A 129 12.80 -4.78 4.64
N SER A 130 11.77 -4.02 5.05
CA SER A 130 10.72 -3.54 4.15
C SER A 130 11.25 -2.66 3.03
N LEU A 131 12.27 -1.83 3.27
CA LEU A 131 12.90 -1.02 2.22
C LEU A 131 13.74 -1.85 1.24
N LEU A 132 14.14 -3.07 1.63
CA LEU A 132 15.08 -3.92 0.89
C LEU A 132 14.46 -5.22 0.37
N HIS A 133 13.23 -5.60 0.81
CA HIS A 133 12.66 -6.94 0.56
C HIS A 133 12.62 -7.29 -0.92
N ASP A 134 12.28 -6.33 -1.75
CA ASP A 134 12.11 -6.45 -3.19
C ASP A 134 13.33 -6.03 -4.02
N LEU A 135 14.50 -5.80 -3.37
CA LEU A 135 15.75 -5.52 -4.09
C LEU A 135 16.03 -6.58 -5.17
N GLY A 136 15.66 -7.82 -4.90
CA GLY A 136 15.83 -8.95 -5.81
C GLY A 136 15.07 -8.84 -7.13
N LEU A 137 13.96 -8.12 -7.20
CA LEU A 137 13.21 -7.86 -8.43
C LEU A 137 14.05 -7.12 -9.48
N ARG A 138 15.06 -6.35 -9.05
CA ARG A 138 15.98 -5.63 -9.95
C ARG A 138 16.89 -6.55 -10.77
N TYR A 139 17.02 -7.81 -10.38
CA TYR A 139 17.82 -8.82 -11.08
C TYR A 139 16.99 -9.71 -12.00
N LEU A 140 15.65 -9.55 -11.99
CA LEU A 140 14.75 -10.34 -12.81
C LEU A 140 14.65 -9.81 -14.26
N VAL A 141 14.46 -10.73 -15.18
CA VAL A 141 14.11 -10.42 -16.60
C VAL A 141 12.61 -10.59 -16.83
N VAL A 142 11.91 -11.27 -15.92
CA VAL A 142 10.47 -11.53 -16.00
C VAL A 142 9.71 -10.23 -15.79
N ARG A 143 8.72 -9.98 -16.63
CA ARG A 143 7.80 -8.85 -16.45
C ARG A 143 6.74 -9.22 -15.43
N TYR A 144 6.60 -8.40 -14.41
CA TYR A 144 5.69 -8.64 -13.27
C TYR A 144 4.69 -7.51 -13.01
N GLU A 145 4.83 -6.36 -13.71
CA GLU A 145 3.95 -5.20 -13.48
C GLU A 145 2.57 -5.43 -14.07
N ASN A 146 1.56 -5.35 -13.21
CA ASN A 146 0.14 -5.53 -13.51
C ASN A 146 -0.16 -6.84 -14.26
N GLN A 147 0.52 -7.91 -13.83
CA GLN A 147 0.35 -9.27 -14.34
C GLN A 147 0.22 -10.25 -13.19
N ASP A 148 -0.73 -11.17 -13.32
CA ASP A 148 -0.83 -12.31 -12.40
C ASP A 148 0.29 -13.31 -12.72
N ILE A 149 1.26 -13.43 -11.82
CA ILE A 149 2.41 -14.33 -11.99
C ILE A 149 1.97 -15.79 -12.11
N HIS A 150 0.85 -16.19 -11.53
CA HIS A 150 0.34 -17.56 -11.62
C HIS A 150 -0.16 -17.93 -13.01
N LEU A 151 -0.41 -16.94 -13.88
CA LEU A 151 -0.80 -17.12 -15.28
C LEU A 151 0.38 -17.10 -16.25
N LEU A 152 1.58 -16.82 -15.77
CA LEU A 152 2.80 -16.86 -16.57
C LEU A 152 3.24 -18.31 -16.86
N PRO A 153 4.13 -18.54 -17.86
CA PRO A 153 4.77 -19.84 -18.03
C PRO A 153 5.50 -20.28 -16.76
N ASN A 154 5.49 -21.56 -16.45
CA ASN A 154 6.09 -22.12 -15.22
C ASN A 154 7.53 -21.63 -14.97
N LYS A 155 8.34 -21.54 -16.03
CA LYS A 155 9.71 -21.04 -15.94
C LYS A 155 9.77 -19.60 -15.42
N ASP A 156 8.85 -18.75 -15.85
CA ASP A 156 8.79 -17.35 -15.43
C ASP A 156 8.25 -17.23 -14.01
N GLN A 157 7.29 -18.09 -13.63
CA GLN A 157 6.82 -18.18 -12.24
C GLN A 157 7.96 -18.58 -11.30
N GLU A 158 8.73 -19.63 -11.65
CA GLU A 158 9.88 -20.09 -10.88
C GLU A 158 10.96 -19.02 -10.78
N GLU A 159 11.18 -18.26 -11.84
CA GLU A 159 12.15 -17.17 -11.84
C GLU A 159 11.69 -16.01 -10.96
N TYR A 160 10.42 -15.60 -11.06
CA TYR A 160 9.86 -14.57 -10.18
C TYR A 160 10.01 -14.94 -8.70
N LYS A 161 9.67 -16.17 -8.33
CA LYS A 161 9.76 -16.67 -6.95
C LYS A 161 11.17 -16.71 -6.36
N LYS A 162 12.20 -16.44 -7.16
CA LYS A 162 13.60 -16.36 -6.67
C LYS A 162 14.01 -14.97 -6.20
N HIS A 163 13.18 -13.93 -6.41
CA HIS A 163 13.60 -12.58 -6.02
C HIS A 163 13.97 -12.45 -4.53
N PRO A 164 13.31 -13.15 -3.56
CA PRO A 164 13.76 -13.09 -2.18
C PRO A 164 15.17 -13.66 -1.98
N ILE A 165 15.52 -14.73 -2.73
CA ILE A 165 16.88 -15.30 -2.70
C ILE A 165 17.90 -14.30 -3.29
N TYR A 166 17.54 -13.61 -4.37
CA TYR A 166 18.43 -12.60 -4.98
C TYR A 166 18.60 -11.40 -4.06
N GLY A 167 17.51 -10.92 -3.43
CA GLY A 167 17.55 -9.86 -2.42
C GLY A 167 18.44 -10.23 -1.23
N TYR A 168 18.20 -11.40 -0.63
CA TYR A 168 19.05 -11.93 0.45
C TYR A 168 20.53 -12.03 0.02
N THR A 169 20.79 -12.53 -1.20
CA THR A 169 22.15 -12.69 -1.71
C THR A 169 22.86 -11.35 -1.85
N ALA A 170 22.14 -10.32 -2.24
CA ALA A 170 22.68 -8.96 -2.38
C ALA A 170 23.08 -8.35 -1.02
N VAL A 171 22.37 -8.70 0.06
CA VAL A 171 22.58 -8.09 1.39
C VAL A 171 23.29 -9.00 2.40
N LYS A 172 23.50 -10.28 2.11
CA LYS A 172 24.06 -11.24 3.07
C LYS A 172 25.41 -10.86 3.65
N GLY A 173 26.23 -10.14 2.89
CA GLY A 173 27.56 -9.67 3.30
C GLY A 173 27.57 -8.34 4.05
N GLU A 174 26.42 -7.70 4.23
CA GLU A 174 26.30 -6.41 4.91
C GLU A 174 26.21 -6.59 6.43
N ASP A 175 27.30 -6.24 7.15
CA ASP A 175 27.38 -6.43 8.61
C ASP A 175 26.43 -5.53 9.40
N TRP A 176 25.99 -4.40 8.82
CA TRP A 176 25.07 -3.46 9.45
C TRP A 176 23.61 -3.93 9.40
N ILE A 177 23.26 -4.91 8.54
CA ILE A 177 21.94 -5.53 8.47
C ILE A 177 21.92 -6.72 9.41
N SER A 178 21.00 -6.73 10.37
CA SER A 178 20.84 -7.83 11.31
C SER A 178 20.45 -9.14 10.61
N ASP A 179 20.77 -10.28 11.22
CA ASP A 179 20.36 -11.58 10.70
C ASP A 179 18.83 -11.70 10.62
N ASN A 180 18.11 -11.08 11.57
CA ASN A 180 16.64 -11.04 11.54
C ASN A 180 16.11 -10.24 10.33
N ALA A 181 16.70 -9.08 10.03
CA ALA A 181 16.31 -8.31 8.85
C ALA A 181 16.63 -9.06 7.53
N LYS A 182 17.77 -9.77 7.47
CA LYS A 182 18.11 -10.65 6.35
C LYS A 182 17.13 -11.81 6.19
N ASP A 183 16.68 -12.40 7.32
CA ASP A 183 15.67 -13.45 7.35
C ASP A 183 14.33 -12.95 6.81
N ILE A 184 13.90 -11.74 7.19
CA ILE A 184 12.68 -11.12 6.65
C ILE A 184 12.80 -10.94 5.13
N ILE A 185 13.91 -10.44 4.61
CA ILE A 185 14.13 -10.25 3.16
C ILE A 185 14.04 -11.59 2.42
N LEU A 186 14.54 -12.68 3.00
CA LEU A 186 14.46 -14.01 2.38
C LEU A 186 13.06 -14.60 2.42
N ASN A 187 12.32 -14.39 3.52
CA ASN A 187 11.13 -15.18 3.86
C ASN A 187 9.82 -14.37 3.84
N HIS A 188 9.79 -13.12 3.31
CA HIS A 188 8.59 -12.27 3.33
C HIS A 188 7.39 -12.84 2.56
N HIS A 189 7.60 -13.78 1.64
CA HIS A 189 6.56 -14.53 0.94
C HIS A 189 6.31 -15.94 1.51
N GLU A 190 6.89 -16.29 2.64
CA GLU A 190 6.55 -17.56 3.32
C GLU A 190 5.25 -17.43 4.10
N HIS A 191 4.48 -18.53 4.15
CA HIS A 191 3.18 -18.59 4.81
C HIS A 191 3.19 -19.62 5.94
N LYS A 192 2.40 -19.39 6.98
CA LYS A 192 2.28 -20.31 8.13
C LYS A 192 1.79 -21.72 7.76
N ASP A 193 1.12 -21.87 6.64
CA ASP A 193 0.66 -23.17 6.14
C ASP A 193 1.69 -23.87 5.23
N GLY A 194 2.88 -23.27 5.02
CA GLY A 194 3.94 -23.79 4.16
C GLY A 194 3.66 -23.65 2.65
N SER A 195 2.62 -22.93 2.26
CA SER A 195 2.28 -22.72 0.84
C SER A 195 3.09 -21.60 0.18
N GLY A 196 3.89 -20.87 0.96
CA GLY A 196 4.71 -19.75 0.51
C GLY A 196 5.94 -20.14 -0.29
N TYR A 197 6.82 -19.19 -0.51
CA TYR A 197 8.11 -19.36 -1.19
C TYR A 197 9.15 -18.41 -0.61
N PRO A 198 10.45 -18.59 -0.83
CA PRO A 198 11.10 -19.55 -1.76
C PRO A 198 11.38 -20.93 -1.15
N LEU A 199 11.26 -21.11 0.17
CA LEU A 199 11.65 -22.34 0.87
C LEU A 199 10.44 -23.27 1.14
N GLY A 200 9.22 -22.73 1.16
CA GLY A 200 8.01 -23.46 1.53
C GLY A 200 8.02 -23.87 3.01
N THR A 201 8.56 -23.00 3.89
CA THR A 201 8.62 -23.27 5.32
C THR A 201 7.36 -22.78 6.03
N ASP A 202 6.90 -23.54 7.03
CA ASP A 202 5.84 -23.14 7.95
C ASP A 202 6.37 -22.42 9.21
N ILE A 203 7.69 -22.33 9.35
CA ILE A 203 8.36 -21.60 10.43
C ILE A 203 8.63 -20.17 9.97
N VAL A 204 7.63 -19.31 10.15
CA VAL A 204 7.67 -17.90 9.73
C VAL A 204 7.65 -16.99 10.95
N SER A 205 8.69 -16.17 11.12
CA SER A 205 8.80 -15.25 12.24
C SER A 205 7.65 -14.24 12.25
N ARG A 206 7.33 -13.68 13.44
CA ARG A 206 6.30 -12.65 13.57
C ARG A 206 6.63 -11.41 12.71
N GLN A 207 7.89 -11.06 12.62
CA GLN A 207 8.40 -9.94 11.82
C GLN A 207 8.20 -10.21 10.32
N CYS A 208 8.52 -11.41 9.83
CA CYS A 208 8.24 -11.83 8.45
C CYS A 208 6.75 -11.73 8.12
N GLN A 209 5.87 -12.20 9.02
CA GLN A 209 4.43 -12.14 8.80
C GLN A 209 3.90 -10.70 8.74
N ILE A 210 4.47 -9.76 9.53
CA ILE A 210 4.09 -8.34 9.49
C ILE A 210 4.46 -7.75 8.13
N VAL A 211 5.67 -7.98 7.65
CA VAL A 211 6.09 -7.51 6.33
C VAL A 211 5.26 -8.20 5.24
N GLY A 212 5.10 -9.52 5.31
CA GLY A 212 4.35 -10.29 4.31
C GLY A 212 2.89 -9.88 4.16
N VAL A 213 2.17 -9.55 5.26
CA VAL A 213 0.77 -9.08 5.14
C VAL A 213 0.69 -7.69 4.52
N CYS A 214 1.66 -6.81 4.80
CA CYS A 214 1.71 -5.47 4.21
C CYS A 214 2.07 -5.55 2.72
N ASP A 215 3.00 -6.42 2.38
CA ASP A 215 3.46 -6.69 1.03
C ASP A 215 2.33 -7.29 0.18
N GLU A 216 1.71 -8.39 0.63
CA GLU A 216 0.56 -9.03 -0.03
C GLU A 216 -0.57 -8.03 -0.33
N PHE A 217 -0.90 -7.16 0.65
CA PHE A 217 -1.89 -6.11 0.46
C PHE A 217 -1.49 -5.11 -0.63
N ASP A 218 -0.26 -4.62 -0.56
CA ASP A 218 0.20 -3.57 -1.44
C ASP A 218 0.47 -4.06 -2.87
N GLU A 219 0.92 -5.31 -3.05
CA GLU A 219 0.99 -5.98 -4.36
C GLU A 219 -0.36 -5.95 -5.10
N TRP A 220 -1.49 -6.21 -4.39
CA TRP A 220 -2.82 -6.07 -4.96
C TRP A 220 -3.17 -4.64 -5.34
N ILE A 221 -2.69 -3.64 -4.60
CA ILE A 221 -2.99 -2.23 -4.83
C ILE A 221 -2.18 -1.65 -5.99
N CYS A 222 -0.88 -1.96 -6.06
CA CYS A 222 0.02 -1.41 -7.07
C CYS A 222 0.16 -2.29 -8.31
N GLY A 223 -0.11 -3.61 -8.20
CA GLY A 223 -0.01 -4.55 -9.31
C GLY A 223 1.43 -5.05 -9.53
N ILE A 224 2.17 -5.35 -8.46
CA ILE A 224 3.44 -6.09 -8.53
C ILE A 224 3.08 -7.58 -8.39
N GLY A 225 3.45 -8.40 -9.39
CA GLY A 225 3.12 -9.83 -9.40
C GLY A 225 1.62 -10.18 -9.47
N LYS A 226 0.75 -9.17 -9.51
CA LYS A 226 -0.72 -9.31 -9.48
C LYS A 226 -1.38 -8.32 -10.45
N VAL A 227 -2.62 -8.61 -10.81
CA VAL A 227 -3.49 -7.63 -11.47
C VAL A 227 -4.11 -6.75 -10.40
N ARG A 228 -3.98 -5.44 -10.56
CA ARG A 228 -4.49 -4.46 -9.60
C ARG A 228 -5.96 -4.63 -9.32
N VAL A 229 -6.30 -4.54 -8.04
CA VAL A 229 -7.66 -4.49 -7.52
C VAL A 229 -7.88 -3.22 -6.70
N ARG A 230 -9.08 -3.01 -6.22
CA ARG A 230 -9.40 -1.89 -5.33
C ARG A 230 -9.03 -2.21 -3.89
N VAL A 231 -8.85 -1.16 -3.10
CA VAL A 231 -8.47 -1.29 -1.68
C VAL A 231 -9.39 -2.23 -0.92
N HIS A 232 -10.72 -2.10 -1.05
CA HIS A 232 -11.67 -2.97 -0.34
C HIS A 232 -11.60 -4.44 -0.81
N GLU A 233 -11.23 -4.69 -2.08
CA GLU A 233 -11.03 -6.05 -2.61
C GLU A 233 -9.74 -6.66 -2.04
N ALA A 234 -8.63 -5.90 -2.04
CA ALA A 234 -7.37 -6.31 -1.41
C ALA A 234 -7.55 -6.62 0.08
N ILE A 235 -8.27 -5.77 0.82
CA ILE A 235 -8.62 -6.00 2.23
C ILE A 235 -9.38 -7.31 2.42
N ASN A 236 -10.32 -7.65 1.51
CA ASN A 236 -11.03 -8.92 1.59
C ASN A 236 -10.10 -10.12 1.35
N CYS A 237 -9.12 -10.01 0.45
CA CYS A 237 -8.10 -11.05 0.29
C CYS A 237 -7.31 -11.24 1.58
N ILE A 238 -6.82 -10.15 2.19
CA ILE A 238 -6.08 -10.23 3.47
C ILE A 238 -6.92 -10.86 4.59
N ARG A 239 -8.22 -10.55 4.68
CA ARG A 239 -9.12 -11.21 5.65
C ARG A 239 -9.20 -12.72 5.46
N ASN A 240 -9.23 -13.19 4.21
CA ASN A 240 -9.31 -14.62 3.89
C ASN A 240 -8.01 -15.35 4.27
N TYR A 241 -6.89 -14.65 4.36
CA TYR A 241 -5.59 -15.25 4.75
C TYR A 241 -5.36 -15.27 6.27
N SER A 242 -6.26 -14.64 7.05
CA SER A 242 -6.18 -14.59 8.51
C SER A 242 -6.27 -15.99 9.12
N GLY A 243 -5.31 -16.35 9.97
CA GLY A 243 -5.20 -17.66 10.61
C GLY A 243 -4.71 -18.78 9.69
N ILE A 244 -4.54 -18.52 8.38
CA ILE A 244 -4.06 -19.49 7.39
C ILE A 244 -2.62 -19.13 7.00
N TRP A 245 -2.43 -18.02 6.34
CA TRP A 245 -1.11 -17.53 5.92
C TRP A 245 -0.43 -16.71 7.01
N TYR A 246 -1.21 -15.88 7.69
CA TYR A 246 -0.73 -14.93 8.71
C TYR A 246 -1.46 -15.13 10.04
N ASP A 247 -0.83 -14.74 11.12
CA ASP A 247 -1.43 -14.73 12.45
C ASP A 247 -2.64 -13.78 12.51
N GLU A 248 -3.71 -14.23 13.18
CA GLU A 248 -4.96 -13.47 13.30
C GLU A 248 -4.78 -12.11 13.98
N GLU A 249 -3.87 -12.00 14.95
CA GLU A 249 -3.59 -10.75 15.64
C GLU A 249 -2.91 -9.75 14.72
N ILE A 250 -1.96 -10.21 13.90
CA ILE A 250 -1.26 -9.37 12.90
C ILE A 250 -2.27 -8.85 11.88
N VAL A 251 -3.07 -9.73 11.29
CA VAL A 251 -4.09 -9.32 10.31
C VAL A 251 -5.10 -8.36 10.92
N ARG A 252 -5.60 -8.65 12.12
CA ARG A 252 -6.55 -7.76 12.81
C ARG A 252 -5.94 -6.38 13.05
N THR A 253 -4.67 -6.33 13.49
CA THR A 253 -3.96 -5.07 13.74
C THR A 253 -3.76 -4.27 12.47
N PHE A 254 -3.34 -4.92 11.38
CA PHE A 254 -3.24 -4.31 10.05
C PHE A 254 -4.59 -3.71 9.60
N LEU A 255 -5.67 -4.50 9.68
CA LEU A 255 -7.02 -4.08 9.26
C LEU A 255 -7.59 -2.91 10.08
N GLN A 256 -7.12 -2.69 11.31
CA GLN A 256 -7.50 -1.54 12.12
C GLN A 256 -6.85 -0.22 11.66
N LEU A 257 -5.73 -0.30 10.95
CA LEU A 257 -4.97 0.86 10.50
C LEU A 257 -5.34 1.34 9.10
N ILE A 258 -5.90 0.48 8.26
CA ILE A 258 -6.12 0.77 6.84
C ILE A 258 -7.60 1.02 6.54
N ALA A 259 -7.89 2.15 5.90
CA ALA A 259 -9.24 2.51 5.46
C ALA A 259 -9.76 1.53 4.40
N VAL A 260 -10.90 0.91 4.64
CA VAL A 260 -11.54 0.02 3.66
C VAL A 260 -12.04 0.80 2.45
N TYR A 261 -12.48 2.02 2.68
CA TYR A 261 -12.98 2.94 1.66
C TYR A 261 -12.19 4.25 1.74
N PRO A 262 -11.11 4.40 0.99
CA PRO A 262 -10.29 5.62 1.02
C PRO A 262 -11.09 6.88 0.71
N VAL A 263 -10.65 8.01 1.24
CA VAL A 263 -11.24 9.33 0.99
C VAL A 263 -11.32 9.60 -0.52
N GLY A 264 -12.45 10.14 -0.97
CA GLY A 264 -12.74 10.35 -2.39
C GLY A 264 -13.40 9.15 -3.08
N SER A 265 -13.48 7.97 -2.45
CA SER A 265 -14.19 6.82 -3.02
C SER A 265 -15.67 7.12 -3.20
N LYS A 266 -16.23 6.80 -4.38
CA LYS A 266 -17.68 6.83 -4.63
C LYS A 266 -18.28 5.50 -4.20
N VAL A 267 -19.27 5.56 -3.33
CA VAL A 267 -19.90 4.40 -2.70
C VAL A 267 -21.42 4.47 -2.80
N LYS A 268 -22.08 3.32 -2.92
CA LYS A 268 -23.52 3.21 -2.89
C LYS A 268 -23.97 2.64 -1.55
N THR A 269 -24.95 3.31 -0.94
CA THR A 269 -25.54 2.87 0.34
C THR A 269 -26.66 1.85 0.12
N ASN A 270 -27.03 1.10 1.19
CA ASN A 270 -28.21 0.23 1.18
C ASN A 270 -29.54 1.00 1.00
N GLU A 271 -29.54 2.32 1.18
CA GLU A 271 -30.69 3.18 0.90
C GLU A 271 -30.78 3.58 -0.59
N GLY A 272 -29.80 3.14 -1.41
CA GLY A 272 -29.72 3.41 -2.85
C GLY A 272 -29.08 4.76 -3.20
N GLU A 273 -28.59 5.51 -2.22
CA GLU A 273 -27.92 6.79 -2.43
C GLU A 273 -26.47 6.61 -2.89
N LEU A 274 -26.01 7.50 -3.78
CA LEU A 274 -24.59 7.62 -4.14
C LEU A 274 -23.92 8.66 -3.27
N ALA A 275 -22.79 8.30 -2.68
CA ALA A 275 -22.05 9.17 -1.78
C ALA A 275 -20.54 9.14 -2.06
N ILE A 276 -19.83 10.15 -1.56
CA ILE A 276 -18.36 10.23 -1.56
C ILE A 276 -17.87 10.13 -0.11
N VAL A 277 -16.83 9.34 0.10
CA VAL A 277 -16.13 9.28 1.39
C VAL A 277 -15.39 10.59 1.63
N MET A 278 -15.69 11.27 2.73
CA MET A 278 -15.11 12.58 3.08
C MET A 278 -13.93 12.48 4.02
N ARG A 279 -14.04 11.63 5.03
CA ARG A 279 -13.00 11.39 6.05
C ARG A 279 -13.21 10.06 6.75
N GLN A 280 -12.16 9.57 7.37
CA GLN A 280 -12.20 8.35 8.17
C GLN A 280 -12.71 8.64 9.59
N ASN A 281 -13.21 7.60 10.26
CA ASN A 281 -13.46 7.57 11.69
C ASN A 281 -12.37 6.72 12.38
N SER A 282 -11.70 7.26 13.38
CA SER A 282 -10.71 6.52 14.19
C SER A 282 -11.34 5.24 14.74
N HIS A 283 -10.59 4.14 14.72
CA HIS A 283 -11.00 2.80 15.17
C HIS A 283 -12.10 2.11 14.32
N PHE A 284 -12.64 2.76 13.28
CA PHE A 284 -13.72 2.21 12.47
C PHE A 284 -13.42 2.32 10.96
N PRO A 285 -12.42 1.56 10.45
CA PRO A 285 -11.96 1.67 9.05
C PRO A 285 -13.03 1.33 8.01
N GLU A 286 -14.11 0.63 8.40
CA GLU A 286 -15.24 0.28 7.54
C GLU A 286 -16.39 1.30 7.58
N ARG A 287 -16.33 2.30 8.49
CA ARG A 287 -17.42 3.22 8.76
C ARG A 287 -17.00 4.68 8.64
N PRO A 288 -16.65 5.13 7.42
CA PRO A 288 -16.26 6.51 7.17
C PRO A 288 -17.44 7.48 7.29
N VAL A 289 -17.15 8.76 7.20
CA VAL A 289 -18.13 9.83 7.00
C VAL A 289 -18.33 10.06 5.52
N LEU A 290 -19.58 10.09 5.11
CA LEU A 290 -20.00 10.20 3.72
C LEU A 290 -20.68 11.55 3.45
N ARG A 291 -20.55 12.05 2.23
CA ARG A 291 -21.41 13.08 1.65
C ARG A 291 -22.23 12.48 0.52
N VAL A 292 -23.53 12.53 0.64
CA VAL A 292 -24.45 12.08 -0.41
C VAL A 292 -24.38 13.07 -1.58
N ILE A 293 -24.21 12.56 -2.80
CA ILE A 293 -24.17 13.34 -4.04
C ILE A 293 -25.38 13.10 -4.93
N GLU A 294 -25.97 11.89 -4.86
CA GLU A 294 -27.21 11.56 -5.57
C GLU A 294 -28.15 10.83 -4.61
N ASP A 295 -29.45 11.10 -4.75
CA ASP A 295 -30.49 10.39 -4.01
C ASP A 295 -30.74 8.98 -4.57
N LYS A 296 -31.65 8.24 -3.96
CA LYS A 296 -32.03 6.87 -4.37
C LYS A 296 -32.63 6.78 -5.79
N PHE A 297 -32.99 7.89 -6.40
CA PHE A 297 -33.53 7.97 -7.77
C PHE A 297 -32.46 8.44 -8.77
N GLY A 298 -31.20 8.64 -8.32
CA GLY A 298 -30.09 9.12 -9.15
C GLY A 298 -30.16 10.62 -9.44
N GLN A 299 -30.91 11.40 -8.65
CA GLN A 299 -30.97 12.84 -8.79
C GLN A 299 -29.93 13.53 -7.90
N PRO A 300 -29.23 14.56 -8.42
CA PRO A 300 -28.27 15.30 -7.61
C PRO A 300 -28.92 15.90 -6.35
N VAL A 301 -28.25 15.72 -5.21
CA VAL A 301 -28.71 16.28 -3.93
C VAL A 301 -28.32 17.75 -3.86
N THR A 302 -29.33 18.62 -3.75
CA THR A 302 -29.15 20.09 -3.69
C THR A 302 -28.89 20.61 -2.28
N ILE A 303 -29.32 19.86 -1.25
CA ILE A 303 -29.07 20.18 0.17
C ILE A 303 -28.00 19.23 0.68
N GLU A 304 -26.95 19.78 1.28
CA GLU A 304 -25.86 18.96 1.80
C GLU A 304 -26.37 17.91 2.80
N LYS A 305 -26.15 16.63 2.49
CA LYS A 305 -26.47 15.49 3.35
C LYS A 305 -25.16 14.76 3.71
N ILE A 306 -24.79 14.84 4.99
CA ILE A 306 -23.63 14.13 5.55
C ILE A 306 -24.12 12.97 6.40
N ILE A 307 -23.54 11.79 6.21
CA ILE A 307 -23.84 10.57 6.96
C ILE A 307 -22.56 10.11 7.65
N ASP A 308 -22.55 10.12 8.98
CA ASP A 308 -21.50 9.48 9.78
C ASP A 308 -21.95 8.03 10.05
N LEU A 309 -21.24 7.06 9.43
CA LEU A 309 -21.63 5.66 9.51
C LEU A 309 -21.45 5.07 10.90
N VAL A 310 -20.62 5.66 11.77
CA VAL A 310 -20.51 5.25 13.17
C VAL A 310 -21.76 5.64 13.94
N LYS A 311 -22.33 6.80 13.65
CA LYS A 311 -23.57 7.31 14.30
C LYS A 311 -24.85 6.75 13.65
N THR A 312 -24.79 6.44 12.33
CA THR A 312 -25.94 5.98 11.56
C THR A 312 -25.78 4.51 11.20
N THR A 313 -25.97 3.62 12.18
CA THR A 313 -25.69 2.19 12.05
C THR A 313 -26.61 1.44 11.06
N SER A 314 -27.78 2.01 10.74
CA SER A 314 -28.71 1.44 9.73
C SER A 314 -28.22 1.60 8.30
N VAL A 315 -27.32 2.56 8.04
CA VAL A 315 -26.73 2.75 6.72
C VAL A 315 -25.46 1.91 6.61
N VAL A 316 -25.39 1.12 5.54
CA VAL A 316 -24.25 0.29 5.18
C VAL A 316 -23.87 0.50 3.72
N LEU A 317 -22.58 0.30 3.40
CA LEU A 317 -22.07 0.38 2.05
C LEU A 317 -22.29 -0.95 1.34
N GLN A 318 -22.84 -0.91 0.13
CA GLN A 318 -23.11 -2.09 -0.69
C GLN A 318 -22.13 -2.25 -1.84
N GLU A 319 -21.67 -1.13 -2.41
CA GLU A 319 -20.87 -1.12 -3.61
C GLU A 319 -19.92 0.07 -3.63
N VAL A 320 -18.69 -0.17 -4.11
CA VAL A 320 -17.77 0.89 -4.51
C VAL A 320 -17.94 1.12 -6.00
N VAL A 321 -18.47 2.26 -6.38
CA VAL A 321 -18.79 2.58 -7.78
C VAL A 321 -17.49 2.83 -8.55
N LYS A 322 -17.39 2.21 -9.74
CA LYS A 322 -16.25 2.47 -10.64
C LYS A 322 -16.25 3.96 -11.01
N GLN A 323 -15.20 4.67 -10.68
CA GLN A 323 -14.94 5.92 -11.36
C GLN A 323 -14.70 5.55 -12.83
N ASN A 324 -15.60 5.96 -13.72
CA ASN A 324 -15.32 5.87 -15.15
C ASN A 324 -14.13 6.78 -15.41
N HIS A 325 -12.94 6.23 -15.40
CA HIS A 325 -11.82 6.91 -16.01
C HIS A 325 -12.21 7.08 -17.47
N CYS A 326 -12.50 8.32 -17.87
CA CYS A 326 -12.63 8.64 -19.28
C CYS A 326 -11.37 8.11 -19.94
N LYS A 327 -11.46 6.93 -20.58
CA LYS A 327 -10.47 6.45 -21.52
C LYS A 327 -10.53 7.39 -22.72
N GLY A 328 -9.95 8.59 -22.54
CA GLY A 328 -9.53 9.37 -23.68
C GLY A 328 -8.52 8.49 -24.40
N LYS A 329 -8.87 7.95 -25.57
CA LYS A 329 -7.90 7.38 -26.49
C LYS A 329 -6.89 8.48 -26.76
N ILE A 330 -5.68 8.32 -26.23
CA ILE A 330 -4.51 9.11 -26.56
C ILE A 330 -3.85 8.43 -27.75
#